data_ec8fcedc8d7efb451020c961cc6e5072
#
_entry.id   ec8fcedc8d7efb451020c961cc6e5072
#
_cell.length_a   1.000
_cell.length_b   1.000
_cell.length_c   1.000
_cell.angle_alpha   90.00
_cell.angle_beta   90.00
_cell.angle_gamma   90.00
#
_symmetry.space_group_name_H-M   'P 1'
#
loop_
_entity.id
_entity.type
_entity.pdbx_description
1 polymer ?
#
loop_
_entity_poly.entity_id
_entity_poly.type
_entity_poly.pdbx_seq_one_letter_code
_entity_poly.pdbx_strand_id
1 'polypeptide(L)'
;MNLRRRMIVGGSLVVLVGLMSMPKLLFGSDQPRAKELIQQACVSCHRLEGAADSRFNLRAPDLIWAGSKYQRPWLIRWLTGKEAPLYVKGYRWDLSEGPMKHPVVTEADANAIADYFEKNNKDPRVQVGAYDVTKVTKFEAAFGGMAYKAHACLGCHTVEENGKLIGGQQSAALERAGQRYNMDWLFRFGLNPQDFVPHSGEFLADATEPQLRAVLGYLAAQGVPDFKYYEPWTAPEFGKASPGRGKVIYKEYCMQCHGATGKGDGPAAANLEPKPAIHANINFGDVPNEYLYNMINHGGAAMGKSANMPYWGLTIGQQGVADVMAYLKATFKGPK
;
A
#
# COMPACT_ATOMS: atom_id res chain seq x y z
N MET A 1 29.18 -78.81 -34.71
CA MET A 1 29.83 -77.80 -35.56
C MET A 1 29.92 -76.52 -34.72
N ASN A 2 31.12 -76.14 -34.37
CA ASN A 2 31.46 -75.24 -33.24
C ASN A 2 31.28 -73.78 -33.58
N LEU A 3 30.51 -73.06 -32.79
CA LEU A 3 30.52 -71.60 -32.74
C LEU A 3 31.31 -71.13 -31.53
N ARG A 4 32.42 -70.50 -31.78
CA ARG A 4 33.28 -69.85 -30.74
C ARG A 4 32.63 -68.52 -30.36
N ARG A 5 32.29 -68.35 -29.06
CA ARG A 5 31.96 -67.06 -28.41
C ARG A 5 33.23 -66.22 -28.28
N ARG A 6 33.22 -65.00 -28.79
CA ARG A 6 34.20 -63.96 -28.44
C ARG A 6 33.56 -63.10 -27.33
N MET A 7 34.21 -63.11 -26.17
CA MET A 7 33.94 -62.12 -25.10
C MET A 7 34.55 -60.79 -25.50
N ILE A 8 33.74 -59.76 -25.46
CA ILE A 8 34.17 -58.37 -25.52
C ILE A 8 34.16 -57.85 -24.08
N VAL A 9 35.37 -57.56 -23.56
CA VAL A 9 35.55 -56.90 -22.26
C VAL A 9 35.33 -55.43 -22.48
N GLY A 10 34.18 -54.92 -22.03
CA GLY A 10 33.90 -53.49 -21.98
C GLY A 10 34.47 -52.89 -20.70
N GLY A 11 35.53 -52.10 -20.81
CA GLY A 11 36.04 -51.33 -19.71
C GLY A 11 35.09 -50.18 -19.39
N SER A 12 34.46 -50.22 -18.21
CA SER A 12 33.68 -49.09 -17.67
C SER A 12 34.62 -48.03 -17.13
N LEU A 13 34.67 -46.89 -17.81
CA LEU A 13 35.35 -45.67 -17.34
C LEU A 13 34.45 -45.02 -16.27
N VAL A 14 34.80 -45.19 -15.00
CA VAL A 14 34.13 -44.48 -13.90
C VAL A 14 34.68 -43.06 -13.87
N VAL A 15 33.91 -42.11 -14.40
CA VAL A 15 34.19 -40.68 -14.22
C VAL A 15 33.71 -40.31 -12.81
N LEU A 16 34.66 -40.22 -11.88
CA LEU A 16 34.45 -39.59 -10.59
C LEU A 16 34.21 -38.08 -10.80
N VAL A 17 32.95 -37.66 -10.87
CA VAL A 17 32.56 -36.25 -10.75
C VAL A 17 32.76 -35.89 -9.28
N GLY A 18 33.89 -35.25 -8.97
CA GLY A 18 34.12 -34.64 -7.69
C GLY A 18 33.08 -33.51 -7.47
N LEU A 19 32.09 -33.77 -6.63
CA LEU A 19 31.25 -32.73 -6.05
C LEU A 19 32.15 -31.83 -5.21
N MET A 20 32.66 -30.75 -5.83
CA MET A 20 33.15 -29.61 -5.06
C MET A 20 31.96 -29.06 -4.27
N SER A 21 31.86 -29.45 -3.02
CA SER A 21 31.02 -28.78 -2.04
C SER A 21 31.54 -27.34 -1.93
N MET A 22 30.86 -26.41 -2.63
CA MET A 22 31.02 -25.00 -2.32
C MET A 22 30.74 -24.82 -0.82
N PRO A 23 31.63 -24.18 -0.06
CA PRO A 23 31.32 -23.86 1.30
C PRO A 23 30.04 -23.00 1.25
N LYS A 24 28.95 -23.49 1.82
CA LYS A 24 27.86 -22.63 2.26
C LYS A 24 28.55 -21.63 3.18
N LEU A 25 28.70 -20.40 2.69
CA LEU A 25 28.92 -19.25 3.56
C LEU A 25 27.73 -19.27 4.55
N LEU A 26 27.94 -19.94 5.67
CA LEU A 26 27.17 -19.75 6.87
C LEU A 26 27.38 -18.28 7.25
N PHE A 27 26.51 -17.40 6.78
CA PHE A 27 26.27 -16.14 7.47
C PHE A 27 25.76 -16.55 8.84
N GLY A 28 26.69 -16.81 9.76
CA GLY A 28 26.40 -16.91 11.17
C GLY A 28 25.69 -15.61 11.52
N SER A 29 24.54 -15.69 12.15
CA SER A 29 23.78 -14.52 12.58
C SER A 29 24.72 -13.70 13.47
N ASP A 30 25.14 -12.50 13.02
CA ASP A 30 25.91 -11.52 13.83
C ASP A 30 25.06 -10.92 14.97
N GLN A 31 24.13 -11.74 15.52
CA GLN A 31 23.22 -11.35 16.59
C GLN A 31 23.92 -10.83 17.83
N PRO A 32 25.05 -11.44 18.32
CA PRO A 32 25.81 -10.89 19.45
C PRO A 32 26.37 -9.51 19.14
N ARG A 33 26.95 -9.31 17.95
CA ARG A 33 27.50 -8.03 17.51
C ARG A 33 26.41 -6.97 17.34
N ALA A 34 25.29 -7.33 16.71
CA ALA A 34 24.15 -6.42 16.57
C ALA A 34 23.62 -6.00 17.93
N LYS A 35 23.46 -6.92 18.87
CA LYS A 35 23.03 -6.63 20.25
C LYS A 35 23.98 -5.67 20.95
N GLU A 36 25.28 -5.88 20.83
CA GLU A 36 26.29 -5.01 21.40
C GLU A 36 26.21 -3.59 20.82
N LEU A 37 26.17 -3.46 19.50
CA LEU A 37 26.03 -2.17 18.81
C LEU A 37 24.78 -1.43 19.23
N ILE A 38 23.63 -2.12 19.32
CA ILE A 38 22.37 -1.56 19.76
C ILE A 38 22.49 -1.05 21.19
N GLN A 39 23.09 -1.81 22.10
CA GLN A 39 23.30 -1.41 23.48
C GLN A 39 24.23 -0.18 23.61
N GLN A 40 25.27 -0.11 22.79
CA GLN A 40 26.23 0.99 22.85
C GLN A 40 25.71 2.29 22.20
N ALA A 41 24.99 2.17 21.05
CA ALA A 41 24.67 3.33 20.22
C ALA A 41 23.20 3.74 20.23
N CYS A 42 22.25 2.83 20.56
CA CYS A 42 20.83 3.09 20.39
C CYS A 42 20.06 3.33 21.69
N VAL A 43 20.36 2.56 22.76
CA VAL A 43 19.54 2.56 23.99
C VAL A 43 19.58 3.85 24.78
N SER A 44 20.58 4.71 24.56
CA SER A 44 20.64 6.03 25.19
C SER A 44 19.50 6.96 24.75
N CYS A 45 18.91 6.70 23.58
CA CYS A 45 17.84 7.50 22.99
C CYS A 45 16.57 6.69 22.70
N HIS A 46 16.70 5.40 22.38
CA HIS A 46 15.63 4.53 21.97
C HIS A 46 15.32 3.47 23.02
N ARG A 47 14.05 3.20 23.21
CA ARG A 47 13.59 2.06 24.01
C ARG A 47 13.43 0.83 23.13
N LEU A 48 13.93 -0.33 23.60
CA LEU A 48 13.87 -1.61 22.90
C LEU A 48 12.94 -2.61 23.58
N GLU A 49 12.62 -2.40 24.86
CA GLU A 49 11.79 -3.28 25.66
C GLU A 49 11.11 -2.51 26.78
N GLY A 50 10.18 -3.14 27.48
CA GLY A 50 9.50 -2.58 28.64
C GLY A 50 8.26 -1.74 28.29
N ALA A 51 7.58 -1.26 29.33
CA ALA A 51 6.39 -0.43 29.20
C ALA A 51 6.73 0.96 28.65
N ALA A 52 5.74 1.60 28.00
CA ALA A 52 5.88 2.96 27.53
C ALA A 52 6.00 3.91 28.73
N ASP A 53 7.11 4.65 28.76
CA ASP A 53 7.29 5.77 29.65
C ASP A 53 6.41 6.96 29.25
N SER A 54 6.45 8.03 30.04
CA SER A 54 5.86 9.30 29.64
C SER A 54 6.45 9.73 28.28
N ARG A 55 5.58 10.16 27.35
CA ARG A 55 5.99 10.69 26.04
C ARG A 55 7.03 11.81 26.13
N PHE A 56 7.07 12.52 27.26
CA PHE A 56 8.02 13.60 27.50
C PHE A 56 9.46 13.10 27.72
N ASN A 57 9.64 11.81 28.01
CA ASN A 57 10.97 11.21 28.17
C ASN A 57 11.50 10.56 26.89
N LEU A 58 10.68 10.47 25.83
CA LEU A 58 11.13 9.92 24.55
C LEU A 58 12.06 10.92 23.85
N ARG A 59 13.31 10.52 23.67
CA ARG A 59 14.30 11.27 22.87
C ARG A 59 14.28 10.88 21.40
N ALA A 60 13.74 9.70 21.11
CA ALA A 60 13.68 9.11 19.79
C ALA A 60 12.51 8.10 19.72
N PRO A 61 12.09 7.65 18.52
CA PRO A 61 11.06 6.63 18.38
C PRO A 61 11.42 5.34 19.11
N ASP A 62 10.42 4.65 19.67
CA ASP A 62 10.59 3.29 20.18
C ASP A 62 11.02 2.33 19.07
N LEU A 63 11.97 1.46 19.38
CA LEU A 63 12.44 0.38 18.52
C LEU A 63 11.89 -0.99 18.94
N ILE A 64 10.99 -1.05 19.92
CA ILE A 64 10.34 -2.29 20.37
C ILE A 64 9.73 -3.06 19.20
N TRP A 65 9.18 -2.33 18.22
CA TRP A 65 8.53 -2.90 17.04
C TRP A 65 9.27 -2.62 15.73
N ALA A 66 10.55 -2.31 15.81
CA ALA A 66 11.34 -1.88 14.65
C ALA A 66 11.29 -2.86 13.48
N GLY A 67 11.30 -4.18 13.78
CA GLY A 67 11.24 -5.24 12.76
C GLY A 67 9.87 -5.41 12.09
N SER A 68 8.78 -4.91 12.70
CA SER A 68 7.47 -4.83 12.05
C SER A 68 7.22 -3.47 11.41
N LYS A 69 7.82 -2.41 11.95
CA LYS A 69 7.54 -1.02 11.61
C LYS A 69 8.26 -0.55 10.35
N TYR A 70 9.55 -0.84 10.24
CA TYR A 70 10.38 -0.25 9.18
C TYR A 70 10.63 -1.23 8.05
N GLN A 71 10.63 -0.69 6.82
CA GLN A 71 11.12 -1.42 5.67
C GLN A 71 12.64 -1.55 5.73
N ARG A 72 13.14 -2.78 5.57
CA ARG A 72 14.58 -3.08 5.64
C ARG A 72 15.46 -2.20 4.75
N PRO A 73 15.13 -1.96 3.45
CA PRO A 73 15.97 -1.11 2.61
C PRO A 73 16.10 0.32 3.14
N TRP A 74 15.00 0.88 3.65
CA TRP A 74 15.03 2.22 4.25
C TRP A 74 15.85 2.23 5.54
N LEU A 75 15.67 1.24 6.40
CA LEU A 75 16.39 1.14 7.67
C LEU A 75 17.91 1.08 7.46
N ILE A 76 18.37 0.29 6.48
CA ILE A 76 19.80 0.20 6.12
C ILE A 76 20.32 1.55 5.63
N ARG A 77 19.60 2.24 4.73
CA ARG A 77 20.01 3.58 4.27
C ARG A 77 20.05 4.59 5.40
N TRP A 78 19.08 4.54 6.31
CA TRP A 78 19.04 5.40 7.48
C TRP A 78 20.25 5.17 8.40
N LEU A 79 20.52 3.93 8.77
CA LEU A 79 21.63 3.56 9.64
C LEU A 79 23.01 3.83 9.02
N THR A 80 23.11 3.85 7.70
CA THR A 80 24.36 4.16 6.97
C THR A 80 24.50 5.65 6.59
N GLY A 81 23.57 6.51 7.06
CA GLY A 81 23.61 7.95 6.78
C GLY A 81 23.29 8.33 5.34
N LYS A 82 22.71 7.42 4.56
CA LYS A 82 22.33 7.63 3.15
C LYS A 82 20.92 8.22 2.98
N GLU A 83 20.18 8.43 4.08
CA GLU A 83 18.88 9.10 4.11
C GLU A 83 18.99 10.53 4.60
N ALA A 84 18.15 11.41 4.01
CA ALA A 84 18.07 12.78 4.51
C ALA A 84 17.40 12.82 5.90
N PRO A 85 17.77 13.77 6.77
CA PRO A 85 17.14 13.95 8.08
C PRO A 85 15.62 14.10 7.95
N LEU A 86 14.87 13.41 8.83
CA LEU A 86 13.41 13.47 8.87
C LEU A 86 12.90 14.64 9.73
N TYR A 87 13.69 15.07 10.69
CA TYR A 87 13.31 16.09 11.67
C TYR A 87 14.29 17.24 11.60
N VAL A 88 13.91 18.28 10.86
CA VAL A 88 14.77 19.47 10.67
C VAL A 88 14.86 20.30 11.95
N LYS A 89 13.86 20.19 12.84
CA LYS A 89 13.73 20.99 14.07
C LYS A 89 13.87 20.18 15.37
N GLY A 90 14.41 18.95 15.28
CA GLY A 90 14.48 18.05 16.44
C GLY A 90 13.20 17.23 16.65
N TYR A 91 13.30 16.15 17.43
CA TYR A 91 12.20 15.18 17.64
C TYR A 91 11.14 15.69 18.62
N ARG A 92 11.49 16.63 19.51
CA ARG A 92 10.64 17.12 20.62
C ARG A 92 10.05 18.50 20.42
N TRP A 93 10.12 19.06 19.24
CA TRP A 93 9.69 20.45 19.05
C TRP A 93 10.54 21.49 19.75
N ASP A 94 11.68 21.13 20.25
CA ASP A 94 12.63 22.10 20.73
C ASP A 94 13.29 22.76 19.52
N LEU A 95 12.83 23.94 19.22
CA LEU A 95 13.38 24.77 18.12
C LEU A 95 14.84 25.15 18.33
N SER A 96 15.35 25.02 19.57
CA SER A 96 16.76 25.27 19.91
C SER A 96 17.63 24.04 19.62
N GLU A 97 17.04 22.84 19.58
CA GLU A 97 17.70 21.61 19.18
C GLU A 97 17.66 21.50 17.65
N GLY A 98 18.76 21.73 16.97
CA GLY A 98 18.90 21.40 15.56
C GLY A 98 18.70 19.90 15.30
N PRO A 99 18.75 19.45 14.03
CA PRO A 99 18.59 18.04 13.71
C PRO A 99 19.60 17.20 14.47
N MET A 100 19.12 16.23 15.24
CA MET A 100 20.00 15.30 15.97
C MET A 100 20.86 14.53 14.97
N LYS A 101 22.17 14.52 15.23
CA LYS A 101 23.09 13.65 14.49
C LYS A 101 22.83 12.20 14.90
N HIS A 102 22.17 11.46 14.01
CA HIS A 102 21.98 10.02 14.22
C HIS A 102 23.34 9.29 14.06
N PRO A 103 23.66 8.31 14.92
CA PRO A 103 24.85 7.47 14.74
C PRO A 103 24.84 6.78 13.39
N VAL A 104 25.99 6.77 12.71
CA VAL A 104 26.18 6.10 11.43
C VAL A 104 27.00 4.85 11.64
N VAL A 105 26.57 3.74 11.08
CA VAL A 105 27.27 2.45 11.15
C VAL A 105 27.66 1.95 9.75
N THR A 106 28.51 0.91 9.69
CA THR A 106 28.84 0.25 8.43
C THR A 106 27.62 -0.45 7.82
N GLU A 107 27.65 -0.75 6.54
CA GLU A 107 26.56 -1.47 5.87
C GLU A 107 26.41 -2.90 6.42
N ALA A 108 27.52 -3.57 6.80
CA ALA A 108 27.50 -4.87 7.46
C ALA A 108 26.79 -4.79 8.82
N ASP A 109 27.12 -3.78 9.63
CA ASP A 109 26.48 -3.55 10.93
C ASP A 109 25.00 -3.17 10.79
N ALA A 110 24.66 -2.35 9.79
CA ALA A 110 23.28 -2.00 9.50
C ALA A 110 22.42 -3.22 9.13
N ASN A 111 22.98 -4.15 8.34
CA ASN A 111 22.33 -5.42 8.02
C ASN A 111 22.16 -6.29 9.27
N ALA A 112 23.20 -6.41 10.10
CA ALA A 112 23.13 -7.19 11.34
C ALA A 112 22.08 -6.62 12.32
N ILE A 113 21.98 -5.29 12.43
CA ILE A 113 20.93 -4.61 13.23
C ILE A 113 19.55 -4.88 12.66
N ALA A 114 19.37 -4.80 11.33
CA ALA A 114 18.10 -5.10 10.68
C ALA A 114 17.68 -6.56 10.92
N ASP A 115 18.59 -7.52 10.79
CA ASP A 115 18.34 -8.94 11.11
C ASP A 115 17.94 -9.13 12.58
N TYR A 116 18.61 -8.40 13.48
CA TYR A 116 18.26 -8.43 14.90
C TYR A 116 16.82 -7.95 15.14
N PHE A 117 16.43 -6.82 14.56
CA PHE A 117 15.08 -6.29 14.73
C PHE A 117 14.03 -7.18 14.09
N GLU A 118 14.27 -7.72 12.89
CA GLU A 118 13.36 -8.66 12.23
C GLU A 118 13.15 -9.94 13.04
N LYS A 119 14.11 -10.34 13.85
CA LYS A 119 14.01 -11.52 14.70
C LYS A 119 13.41 -11.23 16.07
N ASN A 120 13.79 -10.12 16.72
CA ASN A 120 13.53 -9.89 18.14
C ASN A 120 12.54 -8.76 18.43
N ASN A 121 12.31 -7.84 17.47
CA ASN A 121 11.51 -6.64 17.66
C ASN A 121 10.29 -6.61 16.73
N LYS A 122 9.58 -7.74 16.64
CA LYS A 122 8.31 -7.84 15.92
C LYS A 122 7.13 -7.69 16.87
N ASP A 123 6.09 -7.04 16.39
CA ASP A 123 4.80 -6.99 17.09
C ASP A 123 3.90 -8.11 16.54
N PRO A 124 3.48 -9.07 17.38
CA PRO A 124 2.63 -10.17 16.96
C PRO A 124 1.20 -9.74 16.57
N ARG A 125 0.80 -8.51 16.90
CA ARG A 125 -0.49 -7.94 16.50
C ARG A 125 -0.52 -7.49 15.03
N VAL A 126 0.64 -7.33 14.40
CA VAL A 126 0.75 -6.96 12.99
C VAL A 126 0.55 -8.20 12.14
N GLN A 127 -0.56 -8.24 11.40
CA GLN A 127 -0.87 -9.32 10.49
C GLN A 127 -0.25 -9.05 9.12
N VAL A 128 0.57 -9.98 8.64
CA VAL A 128 1.18 -9.90 7.31
C VAL A 128 0.09 -10.00 6.23
N GLY A 129 0.09 -9.07 5.29
CA GLY A 129 -0.90 -9.01 4.21
C GLY A 129 -2.22 -8.37 4.62
N ALA A 130 -2.32 -7.76 5.81
CA ALA A 130 -3.51 -7.00 6.23
C ALA A 130 -3.77 -5.78 5.33
N TYR A 131 -2.69 -5.24 4.74
CA TYR A 131 -2.75 -4.15 3.77
C TYR A 131 -1.95 -4.48 2.51
N ASP A 132 -2.66 -4.78 1.42
CA ASP A 132 -2.02 -5.10 0.13
C ASP A 132 -1.74 -3.83 -0.68
N VAL A 133 -0.52 -3.32 -0.56
CA VAL A 133 -0.06 -2.13 -1.29
C VAL A 133 -0.13 -2.29 -2.82
N THR A 134 -0.10 -3.53 -3.32
CA THR A 134 -0.16 -3.81 -4.77
C THR A 134 -1.56 -3.66 -5.35
N LYS A 135 -2.57 -3.48 -4.49
CA LYS A 135 -3.97 -3.26 -4.86
C LYS A 135 -4.42 -1.81 -4.76
N VAL A 136 -3.53 -0.92 -4.36
CA VAL A 136 -3.84 0.52 -4.25
C VAL A 136 -4.10 1.11 -5.63
N THR A 137 -5.31 1.60 -5.84
CA THR A 137 -5.69 2.30 -7.07
C THR A 137 -5.35 3.79 -6.98
N LYS A 138 -5.17 4.44 -8.13
CA LYS A 138 -4.95 5.89 -8.18
C LYS A 138 -6.13 6.66 -7.57
N PHE A 139 -7.35 6.15 -7.78
CA PHE A 139 -8.56 6.74 -7.20
C PHE A 139 -8.55 6.67 -5.66
N GLU A 140 -8.24 5.49 -5.09
CA GLU A 140 -8.18 5.32 -3.64
C GLU A 140 -7.09 6.19 -3.01
N ALA A 141 -5.91 6.27 -3.63
CA ALA A 141 -4.85 7.14 -3.16
C ALA A 141 -5.26 8.64 -3.20
N ALA A 142 -5.94 9.08 -4.26
CA ALA A 142 -6.45 10.45 -4.36
C ALA A 142 -7.53 10.73 -3.30
N PHE A 143 -8.46 9.81 -3.10
CA PHE A 143 -9.47 9.88 -2.04
C PHE A 143 -8.80 9.88 -0.65
N GLY A 144 -7.76 9.06 -0.46
CA GLY A 144 -6.96 9.02 0.76
C GLY A 144 -6.28 10.36 1.06
N GLY A 145 -5.77 11.05 0.05
CA GLY A 145 -5.20 12.40 0.21
C GLY A 145 -6.25 13.43 0.65
N MET A 146 -7.48 13.34 0.13
CA MET A 146 -8.59 14.18 0.59
C MET A 146 -8.97 13.86 2.04
N ALA A 147 -9.09 12.58 2.39
CA ALA A 147 -9.40 12.12 3.75
C ALA A 147 -8.31 12.54 4.74
N TYR A 148 -7.03 12.43 4.36
CA TYR A 148 -5.89 12.86 5.15
C TYR A 148 -5.98 14.34 5.57
N LYS A 149 -6.44 15.18 4.65
CA LYS A 149 -6.68 16.62 4.92
C LYS A 149 -7.94 16.83 5.77
N ALA A 150 -9.04 16.15 5.45
CA ALA A 150 -10.33 16.30 6.13
C ALA A 150 -10.26 15.87 7.61
N HIS A 151 -9.51 14.81 7.93
CA HIS A 151 -9.29 14.35 9.31
C HIS A 151 -8.15 15.09 10.03
N ALA A 152 -7.72 16.23 9.49
CA ALA A 152 -6.69 17.10 10.07
C ALA A 152 -5.32 16.43 10.33
N CYS A 153 -5.01 15.28 9.72
CA CYS A 153 -3.71 14.63 9.82
C CYS A 153 -2.57 15.58 9.41
N LEU A 154 -2.86 16.45 8.42
CA LEU A 154 -1.95 17.50 7.94
C LEU A 154 -1.60 18.54 9.03
N GLY A 155 -2.41 18.66 10.08
CA GLY A 155 -2.11 19.55 11.20
C GLY A 155 -0.84 19.17 11.97
N CYS A 156 -0.54 17.86 12.02
CA CYS A 156 0.56 17.31 12.80
C CYS A 156 1.66 16.65 11.95
N HIS A 157 1.32 16.12 10.77
CA HIS A 157 2.21 15.35 9.92
C HIS A 157 2.55 16.07 8.63
N THR A 158 3.81 15.98 8.21
CA THR A 158 4.25 16.45 6.88
C THR A 158 4.03 15.38 5.83
N VAL A 159 3.67 15.81 4.63
CA VAL A 159 3.68 15.02 3.39
C VAL A 159 4.23 15.87 2.25
N GLU A 160 4.52 15.24 1.12
CA GLU A 160 4.95 15.95 -0.08
C GLU A 160 3.79 16.03 -1.10
N GLU A 161 3.48 17.25 -1.53
CA GLU A 161 2.57 17.49 -2.65
C GLU A 161 3.21 18.44 -3.66
N ASN A 162 3.23 18.03 -4.92
CA ASN A 162 3.80 18.82 -6.02
C ASN A 162 5.24 19.30 -5.76
N GLY A 163 6.07 18.45 -5.16
CA GLY A 163 7.46 18.75 -4.83
C GLY A 163 7.65 19.70 -3.64
N LYS A 164 6.59 19.93 -2.86
CA LYS A 164 6.64 20.78 -1.66
C LYS A 164 6.21 20.01 -0.43
N LEU A 165 6.96 20.17 0.65
CA LEU A 165 6.53 19.70 1.96
C LEU A 165 5.41 20.59 2.48
N ILE A 166 4.30 19.98 2.87
CA ILE A 166 3.16 20.64 3.50
C ILE A 166 2.82 19.94 4.81
N GLY A 167 2.18 20.65 5.73
CA GLY A 167 1.73 20.12 7.01
C GLY A 167 2.57 20.51 8.21
N GLY A 168 2.11 20.09 9.38
CA GLY A 168 2.75 20.33 10.66
C GLY A 168 3.93 19.39 10.91
N GLN A 169 4.81 19.81 11.82
CA GLN A 169 6.02 19.04 12.20
C GLN A 169 5.91 18.53 13.64
N GLN A 170 4.67 18.32 14.11
CA GLN A 170 4.36 17.93 15.48
C GLN A 170 4.46 16.44 15.72
N SER A 171 4.41 15.66 14.66
CA SER A 171 4.43 14.23 14.68
C SER A 171 5.38 13.66 13.64
N ALA A 172 5.34 12.35 13.43
CA ALA A 172 6.20 11.68 12.47
C ALA A 172 6.06 12.29 11.07
N ALA A 173 7.20 12.58 10.45
CA ALA A 173 7.28 12.98 9.05
C ALA A 173 6.82 11.84 8.14
N LEU A 174 5.84 12.09 7.26
CA LEU A 174 5.22 11.07 6.40
C LEU A 174 5.49 11.26 4.90
N GLU A 175 6.28 12.26 4.51
CA GLU A 175 6.65 12.53 3.11
C GLU A 175 7.43 11.39 2.44
N ARG A 176 7.88 10.41 3.21
CA ARG A 176 8.55 9.18 2.75
C ARG A 176 7.95 7.93 3.38
N ALA A 177 6.67 7.99 3.75
CA ALA A 177 6.01 6.89 4.45
C ALA A 177 6.04 5.59 3.66
N GLY A 178 5.85 5.65 2.34
CA GLY A 178 5.85 4.48 1.45
C GLY A 178 7.19 3.76 1.34
N GLN A 179 8.31 4.47 1.56
CA GLN A 179 9.63 3.85 1.61
C GLN A 179 10.02 3.40 3.03
N ARG A 180 9.54 4.13 4.04
CA ARG A 180 9.99 3.99 5.42
C ARG A 180 9.24 2.91 6.18
N TYR A 181 7.92 2.87 6.04
CA TYR A 181 7.07 2.04 6.87
C TYR A 181 6.57 0.80 6.15
N ASN A 182 6.47 -0.28 6.88
CA ASN A 182 5.67 -1.43 6.48
C ASN A 182 4.18 -1.03 6.58
N MET A 183 3.44 -1.17 5.48
CA MET A 183 2.03 -0.76 5.41
C MET A 183 1.13 -1.62 6.31
N ASP A 184 1.44 -2.89 6.54
CA ASP A 184 0.72 -3.72 7.51
C ASP A 184 0.86 -3.16 8.93
N TRP A 185 2.07 -2.68 9.28
CA TRP A 185 2.29 -2.02 10.57
C TRP A 185 1.54 -0.69 10.66
N LEU A 186 1.58 0.15 9.61
CA LEU A 186 0.83 1.40 9.59
C LEU A 186 -0.68 1.17 9.69
N PHE A 187 -1.19 0.14 9.02
CA PHE A 187 -2.59 -0.23 9.11
C PHE A 187 -2.98 -0.61 10.54
N ARG A 188 -2.20 -1.49 11.17
CA ARG A 188 -2.42 -1.89 12.56
C ARG A 188 -2.28 -0.71 13.53
N PHE A 189 -1.28 0.15 13.32
CA PHE A 189 -1.11 1.38 14.08
C PHE A 189 -2.31 2.31 13.95
N GLY A 190 -2.79 2.55 12.74
CA GLY A 190 -3.92 3.42 12.48
C GLY A 190 -5.25 2.93 13.08
N LEU A 191 -5.42 1.61 13.25
CA LEU A 191 -6.61 1.07 13.91
C LEU A 191 -6.63 1.37 15.41
N ASN A 192 -5.48 1.38 16.09
CA ASN A 192 -5.37 1.71 17.50
C ASN A 192 -3.95 2.19 17.85
N PRO A 193 -3.65 3.49 17.68
CA PRO A 193 -2.32 4.05 17.93
C PRO A 193 -1.86 3.89 19.40
N GLN A 194 -2.80 3.90 20.34
CA GLN A 194 -2.51 3.82 21.77
C GLN A 194 -1.93 2.45 22.19
N ASP A 195 -2.15 1.40 21.41
CA ASP A 195 -1.47 0.12 21.62
C ASP A 195 0.05 0.20 21.47
N PHE A 196 0.53 1.18 20.71
CA PHE A 196 1.94 1.38 20.41
C PHE A 196 2.53 2.58 21.16
N VAL A 197 1.73 3.62 21.29
CA VAL A 197 2.09 4.87 21.98
C VAL A 197 0.94 5.24 22.89
N PRO A 198 0.90 4.74 24.14
CA PRO A 198 -0.24 4.90 25.04
C PRO A 198 -0.68 6.35 25.29
N HIS A 199 0.24 7.31 25.12
CA HIS A 199 -0.03 8.73 25.25
C HIS A 199 -0.15 9.45 23.90
N SER A 200 -0.32 8.72 22.81
CA SER A 200 -0.55 9.33 21.50
C SER A 200 -1.82 10.17 21.54
N GLY A 201 -1.70 11.42 21.10
CA GLY A 201 -2.85 12.25 20.80
C GLY A 201 -3.46 11.94 19.44
N GLU A 202 -2.90 10.96 18.72
CA GLU A 202 -3.43 10.50 17.45
C GLU A 202 -4.66 9.63 17.72
N PHE A 203 -5.78 10.07 17.18
CA PHE A 203 -7.00 9.28 17.20
C PHE A 203 -7.67 9.43 15.84
N LEU A 204 -8.05 8.28 15.31
CA LEU A 204 -8.83 8.22 14.08
C LEU A 204 -10.32 8.00 14.43
N ALA A 205 -10.76 8.61 15.54
CA ALA A 205 -12.08 8.37 16.13
C ALA A 205 -13.24 8.49 15.12
N ASP A 206 -13.07 9.35 14.12
CA ASP A 206 -14.08 9.61 13.11
C ASP A 206 -13.76 8.96 11.75
N ALA A 207 -12.60 8.31 11.61
CA ALA A 207 -12.23 7.65 10.37
C ALA A 207 -12.73 6.20 10.35
N THR A 208 -13.49 5.85 9.35
CA THR A 208 -13.86 4.46 9.09
C THR A 208 -12.65 3.66 8.58
N GLU A 209 -12.67 2.33 8.72
CA GLU A 209 -11.61 1.48 8.17
C GLU A 209 -11.38 1.70 6.65
N PRO A 210 -12.43 1.84 5.80
CA PRO A 210 -12.22 2.18 4.39
C PRO A 210 -11.49 3.51 4.18
N GLN A 211 -11.76 4.54 4.99
CA GLN A 211 -11.05 5.81 4.92
C GLN A 211 -9.59 5.67 5.36
N LEU A 212 -9.34 4.91 6.43
CA LEU A 212 -7.97 4.58 6.85
C LEU A 212 -7.21 3.84 5.74
N ARG A 213 -7.83 2.84 5.12
CA ARG A 213 -7.21 2.13 3.99
C ARG A 213 -6.87 3.07 2.84
N ALA A 214 -7.75 3.99 2.51
CA ALA A 214 -7.51 4.99 1.47
C ALA A 214 -6.35 5.95 1.85
N VAL A 215 -6.33 6.43 3.10
CA VAL A 215 -5.21 7.25 3.63
C VAL A 215 -3.89 6.48 3.52
N LEU A 216 -3.87 5.20 3.85
CA LEU A 216 -2.67 4.38 3.70
C LEU A 216 -2.26 4.21 2.23
N GLY A 217 -3.20 4.14 1.31
CA GLY A 217 -2.92 4.14 -0.14
C GLY A 217 -2.24 5.44 -0.59
N TYR A 218 -2.68 6.57 -0.08
CA TYR A 218 -2.02 7.85 -0.29
C TYR A 218 -0.60 7.87 0.30
N LEU A 219 -0.45 7.39 1.54
CA LEU A 219 0.85 7.35 2.22
C LEU A 219 1.81 6.32 1.60
N ALA A 220 1.31 5.22 1.05
CA ALA A 220 2.13 4.22 0.38
C ALA A 220 2.85 4.78 -0.86
N ALA A 221 2.28 5.78 -1.51
CA ALA A 221 2.90 6.46 -2.63
C ALA A 221 3.90 7.55 -2.21
N GLN A 222 3.86 8.01 -0.95
CA GLN A 222 4.74 9.09 -0.46
C GLN A 222 6.22 8.66 -0.46
N GLY A 223 7.01 9.41 -1.22
CA GLY A 223 8.44 9.19 -1.36
C GLY A 223 8.81 8.01 -2.27
N VAL A 224 7.85 7.34 -2.92
CA VAL A 224 8.10 6.22 -3.84
C VAL A 224 8.07 6.74 -5.27
N PRO A 225 9.24 6.93 -5.91
CA PRO A 225 9.28 7.34 -7.31
C PRO A 225 8.56 6.33 -8.19
N ASP A 226 7.77 6.81 -9.16
CA ASP A 226 7.04 5.96 -10.10
C ASP A 226 6.17 4.89 -9.45
N PHE A 227 5.50 5.23 -8.34
CA PHE A 227 4.59 4.31 -7.66
C PHE A 227 3.59 3.72 -8.65
N LYS A 228 3.50 2.40 -8.69
CA LYS A 228 2.63 1.67 -9.62
C LYS A 228 1.27 1.45 -8.98
N TYR A 229 0.30 2.24 -9.43
CA TYR A 229 -1.08 2.03 -9.02
C TYR A 229 -1.68 0.80 -9.68
N TYR A 230 -2.49 0.09 -8.93
CA TYR A 230 -3.28 -1.02 -9.47
C TYR A 230 -4.38 -0.49 -10.39
N GLU A 231 -4.54 -1.15 -11.51
CA GLU A 231 -5.57 -0.87 -12.50
C GLU A 231 -6.59 -2.03 -12.51
N PRO A 232 -7.72 -1.91 -11.79
CA PRO A 232 -8.69 -3.01 -11.65
C PRO A 232 -9.16 -3.59 -12.98
N TRP A 233 -9.26 -2.77 -14.02
CA TRP A 233 -9.67 -3.20 -15.36
C TRP A 233 -8.64 -4.08 -16.09
N THR A 234 -7.48 -4.32 -15.51
CA THR A 234 -6.48 -5.28 -16.00
C THR A 234 -6.61 -6.64 -15.30
N ALA A 235 -7.48 -6.76 -14.30
CA ALA A 235 -7.70 -8.00 -13.56
C ALA A 235 -8.30 -9.11 -14.44
N PRO A 236 -8.12 -10.40 -14.07
CA PRO A 236 -8.63 -11.53 -14.84
C PRO A 236 -10.14 -11.49 -15.11
N GLU A 237 -10.92 -10.89 -14.24
CA GLU A 237 -12.37 -10.70 -14.37
C GLU A 237 -12.71 -9.90 -15.63
N PHE A 238 -11.90 -8.89 -15.96
CA PHE A 238 -12.09 -8.08 -17.16
C PHE A 238 -11.77 -8.84 -18.44
N GLY A 239 -10.81 -9.76 -18.40
CA GLY A 239 -10.55 -10.70 -19.51
C GLY A 239 -11.70 -11.68 -19.77
N LYS A 240 -12.58 -11.91 -18.77
CA LYS A 240 -13.77 -12.77 -18.84
C LYS A 240 -15.08 -11.99 -18.98
N ALA A 241 -15.00 -10.67 -19.20
CA ALA A 241 -16.16 -9.80 -19.30
C ALA A 241 -17.10 -10.23 -20.44
N SER A 242 -18.41 -10.21 -20.18
CA SER A 242 -19.44 -10.61 -21.14
C SER A 242 -20.48 -9.49 -21.34
N PRO A 243 -20.59 -8.94 -22.55
CA PRO A 243 -21.67 -7.99 -22.84
C PRO A 243 -23.06 -8.57 -22.60
N GLY A 244 -23.24 -9.89 -22.77
CA GLY A 244 -24.52 -10.56 -22.53
C GLY A 244 -24.91 -10.53 -21.05
N ARG A 245 -23.99 -10.87 -20.14
CA ARG A 245 -24.22 -10.76 -18.69
C ARG A 245 -24.38 -9.29 -18.28
N GLY A 246 -23.57 -8.40 -18.83
CA GLY A 246 -23.66 -6.97 -18.60
C GLY A 246 -25.01 -6.37 -19.00
N LYS A 247 -25.63 -6.88 -20.09
CA LYS A 247 -26.99 -6.51 -20.50
C LYS A 247 -28.03 -6.87 -19.44
N VAL A 248 -27.89 -8.03 -18.81
CA VAL A 248 -28.79 -8.46 -17.72
C VAL A 248 -28.67 -7.51 -16.54
N ILE A 249 -27.44 -7.25 -16.08
CA ILE A 249 -27.17 -6.33 -14.97
C ILE A 249 -27.66 -4.92 -15.30
N TYR A 250 -27.41 -4.43 -16.52
CA TYR A 250 -27.88 -3.11 -16.96
C TYR A 250 -29.40 -2.99 -16.86
N LYS A 251 -30.14 -4.01 -17.30
CA LYS A 251 -31.61 -4.03 -17.22
C LYS A 251 -32.10 -4.03 -15.78
N GLU A 252 -31.41 -4.71 -14.90
CA GLU A 252 -31.82 -4.83 -13.49
C GLU A 252 -31.54 -3.55 -12.69
N TYR A 253 -30.33 -2.99 -12.82
CA TYR A 253 -29.85 -1.93 -11.95
C TYR A 253 -29.75 -0.54 -12.62
N CYS A 254 -29.42 -0.48 -13.91
CA CYS A 254 -29.06 0.79 -14.57
C CYS A 254 -30.25 1.40 -15.34
N MET A 255 -31.09 0.55 -15.92
CA MET A 255 -32.20 0.94 -16.80
C MET A 255 -33.24 1.83 -16.08
N GLN A 256 -33.39 1.68 -14.77
CA GLN A 256 -34.34 2.46 -13.97
C GLN A 256 -34.12 3.99 -14.08
N CYS A 257 -32.86 4.38 -14.26
CA CYS A 257 -32.48 5.78 -14.45
C CYS A 257 -32.10 6.06 -15.91
N HIS A 258 -31.22 5.22 -16.48
CA HIS A 258 -30.64 5.48 -17.81
C HIS A 258 -31.54 5.07 -18.99
N GLY A 259 -32.66 4.38 -18.73
CA GLY A 259 -33.60 3.91 -19.77
C GLY A 259 -33.10 2.64 -20.48
N ALA A 260 -34.02 1.88 -21.06
CA ALA A 260 -33.73 0.63 -21.76
C ALA A 260 -32.81 0.79 -22.97
N THR A 261 -32.91 1.96 -23.62
CA THR A 261 -32.13 2.35 -24.80
C THR A 261 -31.05 3.38 -24.49
N GLY A 262 -30.81 3.67 -23.20
CA GLY A 262 -29.80 4.60 -22.74
C GLY A 262 -30.15 6.09 -22.99
N LYS A 263 -31.44 6.43 -23.14
CA LYS A 263 -31.87 7.81 -23.40
C LYS A 263 -32.02 8.68 -22.15
N GLY A 264 -31.71 8.13 -20.95
CA GLY A 264 -31.92 8.85 -19.68
C GLY A 264 -33.36 8.98 -19.30
N ASP A 265 -34.24 8.16 -19.90
CA ASP A 265 -35.69 8.16 -19.82
C ASP A 265 -36.25 6.99 -18.97
N GLY A 266 -35.45 6.48 -18.07
CA GLY A 266 -35.91 5.42 -17.16
C GLY A 266 -36.99 5.87 -16.20
N PRO A 267 -37.80 4.97 -15.62
CA PRO A 267 -38.92 5.32 -14.74
C PRO A 267 -38.55 6.26 -13.59
N ALA A 268 -37.37 6.14 -13.04
CA ALA A 268 -36.86 7.00 -11.96
C ALA A 268 -36.33 8.36 -12.45
N ALA A 269 -36.01 8.50 -13.73
CA ALA A 269 -35.33 9.68 -14.28
C ALA A 269 -36.12 10.99 -14.10
N ALA A 270 -37.46 10.92 -14.13
CA ALA A 270 -38.32 12.08 -14.02
C ALA A 270 -38.07 12.87 -12.73
N ASN A 271 -37.76 12.18 -11.63
CA ASN A 271 -37.60 12.75 -10.28
C ASN A 271 -36.13 13.02 -9.90
N LEU A 272 -35.19 12.84 -10.84
CA LEU A 272 -33.79 13.05 -10.57
C LEU A 272 -33.29 14.40 -11.08
N GLU A 273 -32.48 15.06 -10.27
CA GLU A 273 -31.75 16.27 -10.65
C GLU A 273 -30.33 16.16 -10.10
N PRO A 274 -29.30 16.30 -10.94
CA PRO A 274 -29.37 16.40 -12.41
C PRO A 274 -29.92 15.11 -13.05
N LYS A 275 -30.42 15.23 -14.28
CA LYS A 275 -30.91 14.09 -15.05
C LYS A 275 -29.81 13.05 -15.31
N PRO A 276 -30.18 11.78 -15.44
CA PRO A 276 -29.20 10.70 -15.77
C PRO A 276 -28.52 10.97 -17.11
N ALA A 277 -27.24 10.59 -17.19
CA ALA A 277 -26.50 10.67 -18.44
C ALA A 277 -27.20 9.88 -19.56
N ILE A 278 -27.26 10.47 -20.75
CA ILE A 278 -27.84 9.85 -21.95
C ILE A 278 -26.75 8.97 -22.59
N HIS A 279 -26.74 7.68 -22.26
CA HIS A 279 -25.77 6.71 -22.76
C HIS A 279 -25.78 6.60 -24.28
N ALA A 280 -26.96 6.75 -24.91
CA ALA A 280 -27.10 6.71 -26.35
C ALA A 280 -26.28 7.77 -27.10
N ASN A 281 -25.95 8.90 -26.41
CA ASN A 281 -25.16 9.97 -26.98
C ASN A 281 -23.64 9.81 -26.73
N ILE A 282 -23.23 8.75 -26.04
CA ILE A 282 -21.83 8.53 -25.65
C ILE A 282 -21.24 7.38 -26.44
N ASN A 283 -20.10 7.60 -27.09
CA ASN A 283 -19.28 6.49 -27.56
C ASN A 283 -18.46 5.93 -26.39
N PHE A 284 -18.97 4.89 -25.73
CA PHE A 284 -18.28 4.28 -24.59
C PHE A 284 -16.96 3.62 -24.97
N GLY A 285 -16.72 3.35 -26.27
CA GLY A 285 -15.42 2.89 -26.75
C GLY A 285 -14.29 3.90 -26.44
N ASP A 286 -14.62 5.19 -26.48
CA ASP A 286 -13.66 6.29 -26.24
C ASP A 286 -13.56 6.68 -24.77
N VAL A 287 -14.46 6.19 -23.91
CA VAL A 287 -14.42 6.48 -22.48
C VAL A 287 -13.29 5.69 -21.82
N PRO A 288 -12.36 6.36 -21.09
CA PRO A 288 -11.29 5.68 -20.39
C PRO A 288 -11.81 4.63 -19.41
N ASN A 289 -11.15 3.47 -19.34
CA ASN A 289 -11.51 2.39 -18.41
C ASN A 289 -11.52 2.86 -16.97
N GLU A 290 -10.53 3.68 -16.56
CA GLU A 290 -10.44 4.25 -15.23
C GLU A 290 -11.72 5.03 -14.86
N TYR A 291 -12.15 5.94 -15.74
CA TYR A 291 -13.34 6.73 -15.49
C TYR A 291 -14.59 5.86 -15.38
N LEU A 292 -14.77 4.96 -16.34
CA LEU A 292 -15.96 4.10 -16.39
C LEU A 292 -16.01 3.13 -15.21
N TYR A 293 -14.88 2.53 -14.88
CA TYR A 293 -14.76 1.68 -13.70
C TYR A 293 -15.11 2.43 -12.43
N ASN A 294 -14.47 3.57 -12.19
CA ASN A 294 -14.66 4.34 -10.96
C ASN A 294 -16.11 4.84 -10.84
N MET A 295 -16.72 5.29 -11.95
CA MET A 295 -18.12 5.73 -11.99
C MET A 295 -19.09 4.62 -11.57
N ILE A 296 -18.89 3.40 -12.08
CA ILE A 296 -19.75 2.25 -11.77
C ILE A 296 -19.46 1.73 -10.37
N ASN A 297 -18.17 1.54 -10.06
CA ASN A 297 -17.74 0.91 -8.80
C ASN A 297 -18.00 1.80 -7.58
N HIS A 298 -17.64 3.09 -7.67
CA HIS A 298 -17.67 4.03 -6.55
C HIS A 298 -18.84 5.01 -6.57
N GLY A 299 -19.59 5.04 -7.66
CA GLY A 299 -20.74 5.91 -7.82
C GLY A 299 -20.43 7.37 -8.16
N GLY A 300 -21.48 8.13 -8.44
CA GLY A 300 -21.33 9.50 -8.92
C GLY A 300 -20.77 10.47 -7.89
N ALA A 301 -21.17 10.37 -6.63
CA ALA A 301 -20.69 11.25 -5.56
C ALA A 301 -19.16 11.19 -5.41
N ALA A 302 -18.59 10.00 -5.42
CA ALA A 302 -17.15 9.79 -5.31
C ALA A 302 -16.37 10.36 -6.52
N MET A 303 -17.05 10.51 -7.66
CA MET A 303 -16.51 11.10 -8.89
C MET A 303 -16.81 12.60 -9.04
N GLY A 304 -17.30 13.27 -7.98
CA GLY A 304 -17.71 14.68 -8.04
C GLY A 304 -18.92 14.93 -8.95
N LYS A 305 -19.79 13.91 -9.11
CA LYS A 305 -21.04 13.96 -9.87
C LYS A 305 -22.25 13.77 -8.95
N SER A 306 -23.40 13.46 -9.51
CA SER A 306 -24.61 13.29 -8.72
C SER A 306 -24.55 12.08 -7.78
N ALA A 307 -24.93 12.29 -6.51
CA ALA A 307 -25.10 11.21 -5.54
C ALA A 307 -26.25 10.24 -5.92
N ASN A 308 -27.12 10.64 -6.85
CA ASN A 308 -28.18 9.77 -7.37
C ASN A 308 -27.67 8.60 -8.22
N MET A 309 -26.38 8.63 -8.65
CA MET A 309 -25.70 7.46 -9.23
C MET A 309 -25.06 6.65 -8.11
N PRO A 310 -25.65 5.52 -7.70
CA PRO A 310 -25.14 4.73 -6.58
C PRO A 310 -23.79 4.08 -6.90
N TYR A 311 -23.09 3.65 -5.84
CA TYR A 311 -21.90 2.81 -5.95
C TYR A 311 -22.34 1.34 -6.13
N TRP A 312 -22.11 0.80 -7.30
CA TRP A 312 -22.57 -0.55 -7.65
C TRP A 312 -21.55 -1.65 -7.33
N GLY A 313 -20.29 -1.30 -7.09
CA GLY A 313 -19.21 -2.26 -6.87
C GLY A 313 -19.50 -3.30 -5.79
N LEU A 314 -20.13 -2.91 -4.68
CA LEU A 314 -20.49 -3.83 -3.59
C LEU A 314 -21.67 -4.76 -3.97
N THR A 315 -22.57 -4.29 -4.83
CA THR A 315 -23.77 -5.03 -5.21
C THR A 315 -23.48 -6.06 -6.31
N ILE A 316 -22.76 -5.64 -7.37
CA ILE A 316 -22.53 -6.48 -8.55
C ILE A 316 -21.15 -7.13 -8.59
N GLY A 317 -20.25 -6.71 -7.69
CA GLY A 317 -18.89 -7.22 -7.61
C GLY A 317 -18.02 -6.89 -8.84
N GLN A 318 -16.74 -7.26 -8.77
CA GLN A 318 -15.75 -6.95 -9.82
C GLN A 318 -16.16 -7.52 -11.20
N GLN A 319 -16.64 -8.76 -11.24
CA GLN A 319 -17.08 -9.38 -12.49
C GLN A 319 -18.29 -8.66 -13.07
N GLY A 320 -19.24 -8.24 -12.22
CA GLY A 320 -20.41 -7.49 -12.69
C GLY A 320 -20.04 -6.11 -13.23
N VAL A 321 -19.08 -5.41 -12.59
CA VAL A 321 -18.54 -4.14 -13.13
C VAL A 321 -17.90 -4.36 -14.50
N ALA A 322 -17.06 -5.40 -14.65
CA ALA A 322 -16.43 -5.75 -15.91
C ALA A 322 -17.47 -6.05 -17.00
N ASP A 323 -18.50 -6.83 -16.67
CA ASP A 323 -19.55 -7.20 -17.59
C ASP A 323 -20.38 -5.99 -18.06
N VAL A 324 -20.74 -5.08 -17.15
CA VAL A 324 -21.47 -3.83 -17.49
C VAL A 324 -20.59 -2.93 -18.37
N MET A 325 -19.31 -2.76 -18.05
CA MET A 325 -18.39 -1.99 -18.88
C MET A 325 -18.33 -2.57 -20.31
N ALA A 326 -18.22 -3.89 -20.44
CA ALA A 326 -18.23 -4.56 -21.74
C ALA A 326 -19.53 -4.34 -22.49
N TYR A 327 -20.67 -4.41 -21.80
CA TYR A 327 -22.00 -4.13 -22.41
C TYR A 327 -22.12 -2.68 -22.90
N LEU A 328 -21.75 -1.71 -22.08
CA LEU A 328 -21.79 -0.28 -22.44
C LEU A 328 -20.93 -0.02 -23.68
N LYS A 329 -19.69 -0.51 -23.68
CA LYS A 329 -18.76 -0.37 -24.81
C LYS A 329 -19.21 -1.07 -26.08
N ALA A 330 -19.89 -2.21 -25.96
CA ALA A 330 -20.43 -2.94 -27.13
C ALA A 330 -21.68 -2.28 -27.72
N THR A 331 -22.54 -1.69 -26.86
CA THR A 331 -23.90 -1.26 -27.21
C THR A 331 -23.97 0.20 -27.62
N PHE A 332 -23.36 1.11 -26.86
CA PHE A 332 -23.51 2.54 -27.08
C PHE A 332 -22.26 3.10 -27.78
N LYS A 333 -22.48 3.58 -29.01
CA LYS A 333 -21.42 4.08 -29.90
C LYS A 333 -21.51 5.59 -30.15
N GLY A 334 -22.48 6.26 -29.50
CA GLY A 334 -22.81 7.66 -29.77
C GLY A 334 -23.49 7.85 -31.13
N PRO A 335 -23.86 9.09 -31.45
CA PRO A 335 -24.36 9.43 -32.78
C PRO A 335 -23.25 9.22 -33.83
N LYS A 336 -23.67 8.74 -35.01
CA LYS A 336 -22.79 8.61 -36.18
C LYS A 336 -22.53 9.98 -36.79
#